data_6f31c6215895ac848f48a89397821988
#
_entry.id   6f31c6215895ac848f48a89397821988
#
_cell.length_a   1.000
_cell.length_b   1.000
_cell.length_c   1.000
_cell.angle_alpha   90.00
_cell.angle_beta   90.00
_cell.angle_gamma   90.00
#
_symmetry.space_group_name_H-M   'P 1'
#
loop_
_entity.id
_entity.type
_entity.pdbx_description
1 polymer ?
#
loop_
_entity_poly.entity_id
_entity_poly.type
_entity_poly.pdbx_seq_one_letter_code
_entity_poly.pdbx_strand_id
1 'polypeptide(L)'
;MQINIPIKLDVQTDSPVRQYLTARQGDGGLYHINVVLLSGGLALCIPKTATAVLNCAKPDGTYTETSGNICEDGTAEFVVSPQTLTAVGICICEVQIITQDGQITSGIFEIKVTPTVI
;
A
#
# COMPACT_ATOMS: atom_id res chain seq x y z
N MET A 1 -13.53 -14.25 -4.82
CA MET A 1 -12.96 -14.17 -3.45
C MET A 1 -11.93 -13.06 -3.40
N GLN A 2 -11.94 -12.24 -2.38
CA GLN A 2 -10.88 -11.26 -2.15
C GLN A 2 -10.59 -11.15 -0.66
N ILE A 3 -9.35 -10.82 -0.34
CA ILE A 3 -8.89 -10.64 1.04
C ILE A 3 -8.68 -9.15 1.25
N ASN A 4 -9.48 -8.55 2.13
CA ASN A 4 -9.44 -7.12 2.39
C ASN A 4 -8.57 -6.84 3.62
N ILE A 5 -7.58 -5.96 3.45
CA ILE A 5 -6.61 -5.63 4.49
C ILE A 5 -6.66 -4.12 4.73
N PRO A 6 -7.22 -3.67 5.87
CA PRO A 6 -7.23 -2.24 6.18
C PRO A 6 -5.87 -1.80 6.72
N ILE A 7 -5.38 -0.66 6.24
CA ILE A 7 -4.11 -0.06 6.69
C ILE A 7 -4.34 1.42 6.92
N LYS A 8 -3.80 1.93 8.03
CA LYS A 8 -3.83 3.36 8.36
C LYS A 8 -2.42 3.91 8.28
N LEU A 9 -2.21 4.93 7.45
CA LEU A 9 -0.90 5.54 7.23
C LEU A 9 -0.98 7.04 7.47
N ASP A 10 -0.11 7.55 8.34
CA ASP A 10 -0.02 8.98 8.61
C ASP A 10 0.97 9.62 7.62
N VAL A 11 0.62 10.80 7.11
CA VAL A 11 1.47 11.52 6.15
C VAL A 11 2.48 12.43 6.87
N GLN A 12 2.34 12.67 8.16
CA GLN A 12 3.21 13.57 8.91
C GLN A 12 4.22 12.84 9.78
N THR A 13 3.89 11.63 10.24
CA THR A 13 4.77 10.86 11.12
C THR A 13 4.76 9.40 10.73
N ASP A 14 5.89 8.72 10.92
CA ASP A 14 5.92 7.27 10.85
C ASP A 14 5.39 6.70 12.17
N SER A 15 4.64 5.62 12.07
CA SER A 15 4.20 4.90 13.25
C SER A 15 5.40 4.26 13.96
N PRO A 16 5.48 4.32 15.30
CA PRO A 16 6.53 3.60 16.03
C PRO A 16 6.41 2.09 15.88
N VAL A 17 5.20 1.59 15.61
CA VAL A 17 4.96 0.19 15.27
C VAL A 17 4.51 0.15 13.81
N ARG A 18 5.40 -0.38 12.95
CA ARG A 18 5.13 -0.44 11.53
C ARG A 18 4.08 -1.50 11.22
N GLN A 19 3.05 -1.11 10.45
CA GLN A 19 2.05 -2.05 9.98
C GLN A 19 2.66 -2.96 8.92
N TYR A 20 2.25 -4.21 8.91
CA TYR A 20 2.69 -5.15 7.89
C TYR A 20 1.58 -6.16 7.57
N LEU A 21 1.67 -6.73 6.38
CA LEU A 21 0.89 -7.90 6.01
C LEU A 21 1.85 -9.00 5.54
N THR A 22 1.40 -10.23 5.63
CA THR A 22 2.17 -11.39 5.19
C THR A 22 1.48 -12.02 3.99
N ALA A 23 2.26 -12.34 2.96
CA ALA A 23 1.77 -13.00 1.76
C ALA A 23 2.79 -14.05 1.32
N ARG A 24 2.34 -15.01 0.51
CA ARG A 24 3.24 -16.03 -0.02
C ARG A 24 3.77 -15.64 -1.39
N GLN A 25 5.00 -16.06 -1.66
CA GLN A 25 5.65 -15.85 -2.95
C GLN A 25 4.78 -16.39 -4.09
N GLY A 26 4.55 -15.57 -5.09
CA GLY A 26 3.77 -15.93 -6.27
C GLY A 26 2.27 -15.69 -6.16
N ASP A 27 1.77 -15.35 -4.98
CA ASP A 27 0.38 -14.94 -4.82
C ASP A 27 0.18 -13.54 -5.43
N GLY A 28 -1.08 -13.16 -5.60
CA GLY A 28 -1.43 -11.83 -6.09
C GLY A 28 -2.84 -11.82 -6.66
N GLY A 29 -3.39 -10.62 -6.81
CA GLY A 29 -4.71 -10.41 -7.38
C GLY A 29 -5.87 -10.56 -6.39
N LEU A 30 -5.67 -11.19 -5.26
CA LEU A 30 -6.71 -11.39 -4.24
C LEU A 30 -6.54 -10.49 -3.01
N TYR A 31 -5.36 -9.95 -2.77
CA TYR A 31 -5.11 -9.07 -1.63
C TYR A 31 -5.49 -7.64 -2.00
N HIS A 32 -6.54 -7.12 -1.36
CA HIS A 32 -6.99 -5.74 -1.52
C HIS A 32 -6.60 -4.96 -0.28
N ILE A 33 -5.72 -3.98 -0.45
CA ILE A 33 -5.29 -3.10 0.63
C ILE A 33 -6.17 -1.86 0.59
N ASN A 34 -6.87 -1.58 1.70
CA ASN A 34 -7.68 -0.39 1.84
C ASN A 34 -6.97 0.58 2.78
N VAL A 35 -6.53 1.71 2.24
CA VAL A 35 -5.68 2.65 2.97
C VAL A 35 -6.48 3.85 3.41
N VAL A 36 -6.47 4.11 4.73
CA VAL A 36 -6.93 5.35 5.32
C VAL A 36 -5.71 6.24 5.54
N LEU A 37 -5.68 7.40 4.90
CA LEU A 37 -4.63 8.38 5.16
C LEU A 37 -5.00 9.23 6.37
N LEU A 38 -4.02 9.47 7.22
CA LEU A 38 -4.15 10.31 8.40
C LEU A 38 -3.15 11.48 8.31
N SER A 39 -3.51 12.58 8.93
CA SER A 39 -2.59 13.70 9.14
C SER A 39 -2.62 14.04 10.62
N GLY A 40 -1.55 13.72 11.35
CA GLY A 40 -1.49 13.90 12.79
C GLY A 40 -2.59 13.12 13.52
N GLY A 41 -2.95 11.94 13.04
CA GLY A 41 -3.99 11.10 13.61
C GLY A 41 -5.41 11.37 13.12
N LEU A 42 -5.63 12.44 12.33
CA LEU A 42 -6.94 12.78 11.79
C LEU A 42 -7.09 12.23 10.37
N ALA A 43 -8.24 11.60 10.10
CA ALA A 43 -8.50 11.02 8.80
C ALA A 43 -8.59 12.09 7.71
N LEU A 44 -7.91 11.84 6.59
CA LEU A 44 -7.99 12.67 5.40
C LEU A 44 -8.98 12.04 4.42
N CYS A 45 -9.80 12.88 3.79
CA CYS A 45 -10.67 12.45 2.70
C CYS A 45 -9.95 12.69 1.38
N ILE A 46 -9.57 11.63 0.69
CA ILE A 46 -8.88 11.74 -0.60
C ILE A 46 -9.90 12.13 -1.67
N PRO A 47 -9.67 13.22 -2.44
CA PRO A 47 -10.63 13.61 -3.49
C PRO A 47 -10.65 12.56 -4.60
N LYS A 48 -11.83 12.31 -5.15
CA LYS A 48 -12.02 11.34 -6.22
C LYS A 48 -11.26 11.65 -7.50
N THR A 49 -10.89 12.90 -7.70
CA THR A 49 -10.10 13.34 -8.85
C THR A 49 -8.60 13.10 -8.67
N ALA A 50 -8.16 12.68 -7.48
CA ALA A 50 -6.77 12.38 -7.22
C ALA A 50 -6.35 11.05 -7.84
N THR A 51 -5.05 10.92 -8.08
CA THR A 51 -4.42 9.67 -8.48
C THR A 51 -3.73 9.06 -7.27
N ALA A 52 -3.98 7.78 -7.02
CA ALA A 52 -3.35 7.05 -5.92
C ALA A 52 -2.41 5.99 -6.48
N VAL A 53 -1.20 5.92 -5.94
CA VAL A 53 -0.17 4.96 -6.37
C VAL A 53 0.41 4.28 -5.14
N LEU A 54 0.54 2.95 -5.21
CA LEU A 54 1.25 2.14 -4.23
C LEU A 54 2.64 1.84 -4.78
N ASN A 55 3.66 2.37 -4.12
CA ASN A 55 5.06 2.12 -4.46
C ASN A 55 5.63 1.07 -3.52
N CYS A 56 6.24 0.02 -4.07
CA CYS A 56 6.84 -1.05 -3.30
C CYS A 56 8.30 -1.24 -3.71
N ALA A 57 9.20 -1.12 -2.75
CA ALA A 57 10.62 -1.47 -2.93
C ALA A 57 10.79 -2.92 -2.48
N LYS A 58 11.16 -3.78 -3.42
CA LYS A 58 11.24 -5.22 -3.21
C LYS A 58 12.60 -5.63 -2.65
N PRO A 59 12.67 -6.78 -1.94
CA PRO A 59 13.93 -7.23 -1.35
C PRO A 59 15.00 -7.60 -2.38
N ASP A 60 14.64 -7.80 -3.65
CA ASP A 60 15.59 -8.04 -4.74
C ASP A 60 16.16 -6.77 -5.38
N GLY A 61 15.82 -5.60 -4.83
CA GLY A 61 16.28 -4.30 -5.35
C GLY A 61 15.45 -3.72 -6.49
N THR A 62 14.37 -4.39 -6.89
CA THR A 62 13.44 -3.87 -7.90
C THR A 62 12.25 -3.19 -7.25
N TYR A 63 11.44 -2.50 -8.07
CA TYR A 63 10.29 -1.73 -7.60
C TYR A 63 9.04 -2.13 -8.36
N THR A 64 7.90 -2.00 -7.72
CA THR A 64 6.60 -2.03 -8.40
C THR A 64 5.81 -0.77 -8.08
N GLU A 65 5.00 -0.34 -9.05
CA GLU A 65 4.01 0.72 -8.87
C GLU A 65 2.66 0.14 -9.21
N THR A 66 1.70 0.34 -8.32
CA THR A 66 0.34 -0.14 -8.53
C THR A 66 -0.62 1.03 -8.39
N SER A 67 -1.39 1.29 -9.45
CA SER A 67 -2.44 2.32 -9.40
C SER A 67 -3.60 1.82 -8.56
N GLY A 68 -4.16 2.72 -7.76
CA GLY A 68 -5.31 2.41 -6.92
C GLY A 68 -6.57 3.16 -7.32
N ASN A 69 -7.65 2.85 -6.65
CA ASN A 69 -8.93 3.52 -6.80
C ASN A 69 -9.25 4.32 -5.55
N ILE A 70 -9.80 5.52 -5.74
CA ILE A 70 -10.32 6.31 -4.62
C ILE A 70 -11.76 5.88 -4.37
N CYS A 71 -12.03 5.44 -3.15
CA CYS A 71 -13.35 4.96 -2.74
C CYS A 71 -14.25 6.12 -2.34
N GLU A 72 -15.57 5.86 -2.28
CA GLU A 72 -16.58 6.86 -1.90
C GLU A 72 -16.34 7.46 -0.52
N ASP A 73 -15.77 6.68 0.39
CA ASP A 73 -15.47 7.11 1.75
C ASP A 73 -14.16 7.90 1.89
N GLY A 74 -13.49 8.19 0.78
CA GLY A 74 -12.24 8.94 0.78
C GLY A 74 -10.99 8.12 1.08
N THR A 75 -11.09 6.80 1.09
CA THR A 75 -9.95 5.90 1.23
C THR A 75 -9.42 5.50 -0.14
N ALA A 76 -8.23 4.91 -0.19
CA ALA A 76 -7.65 4.38 -1.42
C ALA A 76 -7.56 2.86 -1.35
N GLU A 77 -7.94 2.19 -2.43
CA GLU A 77 -7.87 0.74 -2.54
C GLU A 77 -6.86 0.33 -3.59
N PHE A 78 -6.01 -0.63 -3.25
CA PHE A 78 -5.00 -1.19 -4.14
C PHE A 78 -5.10 -2.71 -4.15
N VAL A 79 -4.95 -3.30 -5.34
CA VAL A 79 -4.83 -4.76 -5.48
C VAL A 79 -3.35 -5.09 -5.60
N VAL A 80 -2.83 -5.90 -4.70
CA VAL A 80 -1.42 -6.29 -4.72
C VAL A 80 -1.16 -7.15 -5.94
N SER A 81 -0.25 -6.71 -6.82
CA SER A 81 0.06 -7.43 -8.05
C SER A 81 0.97 -8.64 -7.78
N PRO A 82 0.92 -9.68 -8.64
CA PRO A 82 1.85 -10.80 -8.51
C PRO A 82 3.32 -10.38 -8.59
N GLN A 83 3.64 -9.35 -9.36
CA GLN A 83 5.01 -8.85 -9.49
C GLN A 83 5.57 -8.33 -8.16
N THR A 84 4.72 -7.81 -7.29
CA THR A 84 5.12 -7.33 -5.96
C THR A 84 5.57 -8.48 -5.05
N LEU A 85 5.04 -9.68 -5.28
CA LEU A 85 5.23 -10.85 -4.41
C LEU A 85 6.18 -11.89 -5.00
N THR A 86 7.05 -11.51 -5.93
CA THR A 86 7.96 -12.46 -6.58
C THR A 86 9.20 -12.79 -5.76
N ALA A 87 9.64 -11.91 -4.88
CA ALA A 87 10.87 -12.10 -4.10
C ALA A 87 10.56 -12.30 -2.63
N VAL A 88 11.13 -13.32 -2.03
CA VAL A 88 11.01 -13.61 -0.59
C VAL A 88 11.76 -12.55 0.21
N GLY A 89 11.14 -12.02 1.25
CA GLY A 89 11.70 -11.00 2.11
C GLY A 89 10.71 -9.89 2.40
N ILE A 90 11.22 -8.74 2.80
CA ILE A 90 10.39 -7.60 3.19
C ILE A 90 10.31 -6.60 2.04
N CYS A 91 9.09 -6.32 1.57
CA CYS A 91 8.82 -5.19 0.67
C CYS A 91 8.50 -3.97 1.52
N ILE A 92 9.13 -2.84 1.21
CA ILE A 92 8.84 -1.56 1.86
C ILE A 92 7.90 -0.78 0.96
N CYS A 93 6.74 -0.43 1.48
CA CYS A 93 5.67 0.16 0.68
C CYS A 93 5.25 1.52 1.22
N GLU A 94 4.83 2.39 0.31
CA GLU A 94 4.26 3.70 0.62
C GLU A 94 3.15 4.03 -0.35
N VAL A 95 2.25 4.93 0.04
CA VAL A 95 1.17 5.41 -0.81
C VAL A 95 1.43 6.86 -1.17
N GLN A 96 1.29 7.17 -2.45
CA GLN A 96 1.44 8.51 -2.98
C GLN A 96 0.12 8.97 -3.57
N ILE A 97 -0.34 10.16 -3.17
CA ILE A 97 -1.55 10.78 -3.68
C ILE A 97 -1.15 12.01 -4.47
N ILE A 98 -1.60 12.08 -5.71
CA ILE A 98 -1.26 13.15 -6.65
C ILE A 98 -2.54 13.89 -7.03
N THR A 99 -2.53 15.21 -6.83
CA THR A 99 -3.64 16.11 -7.20
C THR A 99 -3.11 17.22 -8.12
N GLN A 100 -4.02 18.07 -8.60
CA GLN A 100 -3.63 19.27 -9.36
C GLN A 100 -2.72 20.20 -8.56
N ASP A 101 -2.91 20.24 -7.25
CA ASP A 101 -2.21 21.20 -6.39
C ASP A 101 -0.86 20.67 -5.91
N GLY A 102 -0.58 19.39 -6.09
CA GLY A 102 0.65 18.77 -5.65
C GLY A 102 0.49 17.31 -5.28
N GLN A 103 1.46 16.80 -4.53
CA GLN A 103 1.45 15.39 -4.10
C GLN A 103 1.81 15.27 -2.63
N ILE A 104 1.36 14.18 -2.02
CA ILE A 104 1.68 13.82 -0.66
C ILE A 104 2.03 12.34 -0.60
N THR A 105 3.02 11.99 0.22
CA THR A 105 3.46 10.61 0.40
C THR A 105 3.24 10.20 1.83
N SER A 106 2.67 9.01 2.03
CA SER A 106 2.40 8.44 3.35
C SER A 106 3.67 7.96 4.04
N GLY A 107 3.56 7.63 5.31
CA GLY A 107 4.50 6.77 6.00
C GLY A 107 4.54 5.38 5.37
N ILE A 108 5.50 4.58 5.78
CA ILE A 108 5.72 3.26 5.18
C ILE A 108 5.02 2.15 5.94
N PHE A 109 4.67 1.08 5.20
CA PHE A 109 4.25 -0.20 5.75
C PHE A 109 5.04 -1.31 5.04
N GLU A 110 4.90 -2.54 5.51
CA GLU A 110 5.69 -3.65 5.01
C GLU A 110 4.81 -4.78 4.50
N ILE A 111 5.26 -5.43 3.43
CA ILE A 111 4.70 -6.72 2.99
C ILE A 111 5.80 -7.76 3.20
N LYS A 112 5.56 -8.71 4.09
CA LYS A 112 6.47 -9.83 4.33
C LYS A 112 6.09 -10.96 3.36
N VAL A 113 6.96 -11.22 2.40
CA VAL A 113 6.75 -12.29 1.42
C VAL A 113 7.47 -13.54 1.92
N THR A 114 6.69 -14.59 2.17
CA THR A 114 7.22 -15.86 2.65
C THR A 114 7.31 -16.86 1.50
N PRO A 115 8.25 -17.84 1.57
CA PRO A 115 8.37 -18.83 0.51
C PRO A 115 7.18 -19.80 0.50
N THR A 116 6.89 -20.36 -0.66
CA THR A 116 5.95 -21.48 -0.78
C THR A 116 6.65 -22.78 -0.35
N VAL A 117 5.83 -23.79 -0.03
CA VAL A 117 6.35 -25.11 0.42
C VAL A 117 7.01 -25.84 -0.75
N ILE A 118 6.54 -25.61 -1.95
CA ILE A 118 7.04 -26.21 -3.20
C ILE A 118 7.26 -25.17 -4.26
#